data_9a3bdaf274421947e90aee1ead0b6df0
#
_entry.id   9a3bdaf274421947e90aee1ead0b6df0
#
_cell.length_a   1.000
_cell.length_b   1.000
_cell.length_c   1.000
_cell.angle_alpha   90.00
_cell.angle_beta   90.00
_cell.angle_gamma   90.00
#
_symmetry.space_group_name_H-M   'P 1'
#
loop_
_entity.id
_entity.type
_entity.pdbx_description
1 polymer ?
#
loop_
_entity_poly.entity_id
_entity_poly.type
_entity_poly.pdbx_seq_one_letter_code
_entity_poly.pdbx_strand_id
1 'polypeptide(L)'
;RQVTANGVDELFCGYNSYREAISIGETEVIEMMNSKLENEKQMMVAVNNVCSKFRVQIIQPLLAPSFIEFAKEIPISEKIYGSDDLIRKHAIRSLAIDYDVPEISARKKKKALQYGSQIHKALLKSRKTS
;
A
#
# COMPACT_ATOMS: atom_id res chain seq x y z
N ARG A 1 -1.24 -4.04 -21.78
CA ARG A 1 -0.44 -3.80 -20.58
C ARG A 1 -1.28 -3.13 -19.50
N GLN A 2 -1.18 -3.63 -18.30
CA GLN A 2 -1.74 -3.03 -17.10
C GLN A 2 -0.60 -2.60 -16.17
N VAL A 3 -0.65 -1.36 -15.68
CA VAL A 3 0.31 -0.84 -14.70
C VAL A 3 -0.41 -0.72 -13.35
N THR A 4 0.20 -1.25 -12.29
CA THR A 4 -0.38 -1.21 -10.95
C THR A 4 0.54 -0.48 -9.97
N ALA A 5 -0.04 0.03 -8.88
CA ALA A 5 0.69 0.70 -7.81
C ALA A 5 0.96 -0.23 -6.61
N ASN A 6 0.97 -1.54 -6.83
CA ASN A 6 1.30 -2.52 -5.81
C ASN A 6 2.69 -2.25 -5.23
N GLY A 7 2.82 -2.32 -3.92
CA GLY A 7 4.05 -2.02 -3.20
C GLY A 7 4.05 -0.71 -2.41
N VAL A 8 3.18 0.25 -2.75
CA VAL A 8 3.10 1.54 -2.03
C VAL A 8 2.76 1.36 -0.56
N ASP A 9 1.74 0.57 -0.27
CA ASP A 9 1.29 0.38 1.11
C ASP A 9 2.31 -0.41 1.94
N GLU A 10 3.02 -1.33 1.31
CA GLU A 10 4.10 -2.11 1.91
C GLU A 10 5.31 -1.23 2.25
N LEU A 11 5.78 -0.45 1.28
CA LEU A 11 7.03 0.32 1.37
C LEU A 11 6.89 1.65 2.13
N PHE A 12 5.68 2.21 2.23
CA PHE A 12 5.42 3.52 2.81
C PHE A 12 4.47 3.49 4.01
N CYS A 13 4.37 2.35 4.69
CA CYS A 13 3.58 2.18 5.91
C CYS A 13 2.09 2.47 5.73
N GLY A 14 1.52 2.06 4.59
CA GLY A 14 0.12 2.33 4.28
C GLY A 14 -0.89 1.53 5.09
N TYR A 15 -0.53 0.38 5.61
CA TYR A 15 -1.42 -0.47 6.40
C TYR A 15 -1.55 0.00 7.85
N ASN A 16 -2.72 -0.18 8.43
CA ASN A 16 -2.98 0.20 9.82
C ASN A 16 -2.10 -0.57 10.82
N SER A 17 -1.73 -1.80 10.49
CA SER A 17 -0.84 -2.63 11.30
C SER A 17 0.55 -2.02 11.53
N TYR A 18 1.01 -1.11 10.69
CA TYR A 18 2.26 -0.38 10.92
C TYR A 18 2.20 0.53 12.16
N ARG A 19 1.01 0.94 12.58
CA ARG A 19 0.83 1.71 13.81
C ARG A 19 1.19 0.90 15.05
N GLU A 20 0.83 -0.37 15.05
CA GLU A 20 1.20 -1.30 16.12
C GLU A 20 2.70 -1.59 16.09
N ALA A 21 3.25 -1.82 14.90
CA ALA A 21 4.69 -2.05 14.74
C ALA A 21 5.53 -0.87 15.21
N ILE A 22 5.17 0.38 14.88
CA ILE A 22 5.95 1.56 15.30
C ILE A 22 5.86 1.78 16.81
N SER A 23 4.81 1.36 17.48
CA SER A 23 4.69 1.42 18.93
C SER A 23 5.71 0.50 19.63
N ILE A 24 6.16 -0.55 18.95
CA ILE A 24 7.21 -1.46 19.42
C ILE A 24 8.60 -0.88 19.08
N GLY A 25 8.78 -0.41 17.86
CA GLY A 25 10.03 0.20 17.41
C GLY A 25 10.20 0.16 15.88
N GLU A 26 11.22 0.88 15.39
CA GLU A 26 11.52 0.93 13.95
C GLU A 26 11.93 -0.42 13.37
N THR A 27 12.65 -1.24 14.14
CA THR A 27 13.04 -2.60 13.72
C THR A 27 11.82 -3.44 13.39
N GLU A 28 10.77 -3.37 14.21
CA GLU A 28 9.52 -4.07 13.98
C GLU A 28 8.81 -3.60 12.70
N VAL A 29 8.87 -2.30 12.43
CA VAL A 29 8.34 -1.73 11.18
C VAL A 29 9.09 -2.28 9.97
N ILE A 30 10.41 -2.35 10.04
CA ILE A 30 11.26 -2.87 8.96
C ILE A 30 10.98 -4.36 8.71
N GLU A 31 10.87 -5.16 9.76
CA GLU A 31 10.55 -6.59 9.65
C GLU A 31 9.16 -6.81 9.04
N MET A 32 8.17 -6.05 9.51
CA MET A 32 6.82 -6.09 8.94
C MET A 32 6.81 -5.67 7.47
N MET A 33 7.55 -4.64 7.11
CA MET A 33 7.70 -4.17 5.73
C MET A 33 8.26 -5.27 4.84
N ASN A 34 9.35 -5.92 5.26
CA ASN A 34 9.96 -7.02 4.51
C ASN A 34 9.01 -8.20 4.33
N SER A 35 8.28 -8.57 5.38
CA SER A 35 7.31 -9.67 5.33
C SER A 35 6.15 -9.36 4.38
N LYS A 36 5.56 -8.18 4.48
CA LYS A 36 4.46 -7.75 3.60
C LYS A 36 4.91 -7.63 2.15
N LEU A 37 6.12 -7.13 1.92
CA LEU A 37 6.69 -7.00 0.57
C LEU A 37 6.91 -8.36 -0.07
N GLU A 38 7.43 -9.33 0.68
CA GLU A 38 7.61 -10.70 0.19
C GLU A 38 6.27 -11.35 -0.17
N ASN A 39 5.26 -11.19 0.67
CA ASN A 39 3.91 -11.68 0.39
C ASN A 39 3.33 -11.03 -0.89
N GLU A 40 3.53 -9.74 -1.06
CA GLU A 40 3.06 -9.02 -2.26
C GLU A 40 3.75 -9.53 -3.53
N LYS A 41 5.06 -9.76 -3.47
CA LYS A 41 5.81 -10.34 -4.60
C LYS A 41 5.29 -11.72 -4.99
N GLN A 42 5.05 -12.58 -4.01
CA GLN A 42 4.51 -13.92 -4.25
C GLN A 42 3.11 -13.86 -4.86
N MET A 43 2.25 -13.00 -4.35
CA MET A 43 0.91 -12.79 -4.89
C MET A 43 0.97 -12.28 -6.34
N MET A 44 1.88 -11.36 -6.66
CA MET A 44 2.04 -10.84 -8.02
C MET A 44 2.54 -11.89 -8.99
N VAL A 45 3.40 -12.80 -8.56
CA VAL A 45 3.80 -13.96 -9.38
C VAL A 45 2.57 -14.80 -9.75
N ALA A 46 1.73 -15.12 -8.77
CA ALA A 46 0.51 -15.90 -8.99
C ALA A 46 -0.48 -15.16 -9.93
N VAL A 47 -0.68 -13.87 -9.73
CA VAL A 47 -1.55 -13.03 -10.58
C VAL A 47 -1.01 -12.97 -12.00
N ASN A 48 0.29 -12.76 -12.19
CA ASN A 48 0.92 -12.74 -13.51
C ASN A 48 0.79 -14.08 -14.24
N ASN A 49 0.91 -15.19 -13.53
CA ASN A 49 0.73 -16.53 -14.12
C ASN A 49 -0.72 -16.73 -14.65
N VAL A 50 -1.71 -16.24 -13.94
CA VAL A 50 -3.11 -16.29 -14.40
C VAL A 50 -3.33 -15.34 -15.58
N CYS A 51 -2.88 -14.09 -15.47
CA CYS A 51 -3.06 -13.07 -16.50
C CYS A 51 -2.37 -13.43 -17.82
N SER A 52 -1.22 -14.09 -17.76
CA SER A 52 -0.49 -14.52 -18.97
C SER A 52 -1.29 -15.51 -19.82
N LYS A 53 -2.14 -16.33 -19.20
CA LYS A 53 -3.05 -17.26 -19.91
C LYS A 53 -4.08 -16.51 -20.77
N PHE A 54 -4.39 -15.27 -20.40
CA PHE A 54 -5.31 -14.38 -21.11
C PHE A 54 -4.57 -13.33 -21.95
N ARG A 55 -3.28 -13.48 -22.14
CA ARG A 55 -2.40 -12.54 -22.87
C ARG A 55 -2.41 -11.13 -22.28
N VAL A 56 -2.64 -11.02 -20.98
CA VAL A 56 -2.56 -9.75 -20.23
C VAL A 56 -1.22 -9.69 -19.50
N GLN A 57 -0.49 -8.60 -19.73
CA GLN A 57 0.76 -8.31 -19.01
C GLN A 57 0.51 -7.27 -17.93
N ILE A 58 0.88 -7.59 -16.69
CA ILE A 58 0.82 -6.65 -15.57
C ILE A 58 2.24 -6.18 -15.25
N ILE A 59 2.41 -4.88 -15.14
CA ILE A 59 3.67 -4.24 -14.78
C ILE A 59 3.52 -3.61 -13.39
N GLN A 60 4.44 -3.94 -12.48
CA GLN A 60 4.46 -3.42 -11.11
C GLN A 60 5.77 -2.63 -10.90
N PRO A 61 5.85 -1.38 -11.35
CA PRO A 61 7.10 -0.61 -11.29
C PRO A 61 7.59 -0.38 -9.86
N LEU A 62 6.67 -0.33 -8.88
CA LEU A 62 7.01 -0.09 -7.48
C LEU A 62 7.50 -1.37 -6.75
N LEU A 63 7.46 -2.51 -7.42
CA LEU A 63 8.07 -3.76 -6.97
C LEU A 63 9.39 -4.06 -7.67
N ALA A 64 9.87 -3.17 -8.54
CA ALA A 64 11.19 -3.29 -9.15
C ALA A 64 12.29 -3.19 -8.07
N PRO A 65 13.35 -4.01 -8.15
CA PRO A 65 14.42 -4.02 -7.13
C PRO A 65 15.02 -2.64 -6.85
N SER A 66 15.26 -1.85 -7.88
CA SER A 66 15.80 -0.49 -7.75
C SER A 66 14.87 0.46 -6.99
N PHE A 67 13.56 0.37 -7.22
CA PHE A 67 12.58 1.18 -6.50
C PHE A 67 12.46 0.73 -5.03
N ILE A 68 12.45 -0.56 -4.78
CA ILE A 68 12.40 -1.11 -3.41
C ILE A 68 13.60 -0.63 -2.60
N GLU A 69 14.80 -0.71 -3.17
CA GLU A 69 16.03 -0.23 -2.54
C GLU A 69 15.96 1.26 -2.21
N PHE A 70 15.56 2.08 -3.17
CA PHE A 70 15.32 3.51 -2.98
C PHE A 70 14.31 3.78 -1.87
N ALA A 71 13.16 3.10 -1.89
CA ALA A 71 12.10 3.31 -0.89
C ALA A 71 12.54 2.90 0.52
N LYS A 72 13.38 1.86 0.65
CA LYS A 72 13.93 1.43 1.93
C LYS A 72 14.94 2.41 2.52
N GLU A 73 15.61 3.21 1.71
CA GLU A 73 16.52 4.26 2.16
C GLU A 73 15.79 5.45 2.78
N ILE A 74 14.51 5.65 2.45
CA ILE A 74 13.72 6.72 3.06
C ILE A 74 13.47 6.39 4.54
N PRO A 75 13.80 7.31 5.47
CA PRO A 75 13.63 7.07 6.90
C PRO A 75 12.18 6.71 7.26
N ILE A 76 12.02 5.80 8.21
CA ILE A 76 10.70 5.39 8.73
C ILE A 76 9.92 6.61 9.25
N SER A 77 10.61 7.57 9.89
CA SER A 77 10.01 8.81 10.40
C SER A 77 9.35 9.68 9.32
N GLU A 78 9.71 9.52 8.06
CA GLU A 78 9.07 10.21 6.93
C GLU A 78 7.88 9.42 6.35
N LYS A 79 7.66 8.22 6.83
CA LYS A 79 6.57 7.34 6.37
C LYS A 79 5.42 7.28 7.37
N ILE A 80 5.74 7.19 8.65
CA ILE A 80 4.79 7.12 9.76
C ILE A 80 5.32 7.90 10.94
N TYR A 81 4.45 8.72 11.57
CA TYR A 81 4.85 9.60 12.67
C TYR A 81 4.71 8.98 14.05
N GLY A 82 3.92 7.91 14.19
CA GLY A 82 3.73 7.23 15.46
C GLY A 82 2.51 6.31 15.45
N SER A 83 2.24 5.69 16.59
CA SER A 83 1.13 4.73 16.74
C SER A 83 -0.27 5.36 16.59
N ASP A 84 -0.38 6.65 16.78
CA ASP A 84 -1.62 7.44 16.62
C ASP A 84 -1.77 8.04 15.22
N ASP A 85 -0.80 7.82 14.33
CA ASP A 85 -0.83 8.33 12.96
C ASP A 85 -1.86 7.61 12.10
N LEU A 86 -3.03 8.20 11.93
CA LEU A 86 -4.11 7.67 11.10
C LEU A 86 -3.91 7.95 9.60
N ILE A 87 -3.01 8.84 9.25
CA ILE A 87 -2.78 9.28 7.86
C ILE A 87 -1.74 8.39 7.18
N ARG A 88 -0.55 8.30 7.75
CA ARG A 88 0.59 7.52 7.21
C ARG A 88 0.99 7.89 5.77
N LYS A 89 1.98 7.22 5.21
CA LYS A 89 2.51 7.46 3.85
C LYS A 89 2.94 8.91 3.60
N HIS A 90 3.53 9.55 4.60
CA HIS A 90 3.82 10.99 4.55
C HIS A 90 4.76 11.37 3.39
N ALA A 91 5.80 10.58 3.14
CA ALA A 91 6.73 10.82 2.03
C ALA A 91 6.01 10.85 0.68
N ILE A 92 5.11 9.88 0.43
CA ILE A 92 4.32 9.82 -0.82
C ILE A 92 3.33 10.98 -0.91
N ARG A 93 2.72 11.37 0.20
CA ARG A 93 1.76 12.48 0.24
C ARG A 93 2.44 13.81 -0.04
N SER A 94 3.63 14.02 0.54
CA SER A 94 4.45 15.20 0.27
C SER A 94 4.85 15.27 -1.20
N LEU A 95 5.31 14.15 -1.76
CA LEU A 95 5.65 14.07 -3.18
C LEU A 95 4.44 14.40 -4.07
N ALA A 96 3.27 13.88 -3.73
CA ALA A 96 2.05 14.16 -4.49
C ALA A 96 1.73 15.66 -4.52
N ILE A 97 1.90 16.37 -3.40
CA ILE A 97 1.72 17.82 -3.33
C ILE A 97 2.74 18.54 -4.22
N ASP A 98 4.00 18.12 -4.21
CA ASP A 98 5.07 18.68 -5.04
C ASP A 98 4.78 18.50 -6.54
N TYR A 99 4.03 17.48 -6.91
CA TYR A 99 3.57 17.22 -8.28
C TYR A 99 2.15 17.74 -8.55
N ASP A 100 1.71 18.77 -7.85
CA ASP A 100 0.44 19.49 -8.07
C ASP A 100 -0.84 18.65 -7.86
N VAL A 101 -0.75 17.53 -7.12
CA VAL A 101 -1.96 16.85 -6.67
C VAL A 101 -2.68 17.74 -5.66
N PRO A 102 -4.00 17.98 -5.80
CA PRO A 102 -4.74 18.80 -4.85
C PRO A 102 -4.54 18.33 -3.40
N GLU A 103 -4.25 19.24 -2.49
CA GLU A 103 -3.93 18.93 -1.10
C GLU A 103 -5.03 18.11 -0.42
N ILE A 104 -6.30 18.37 -0.72
CA ILE A 104 -7.44 17.61 -0.22
C ILE A 104 -7.36 16.13 -0.59
N SER A 105 -6.86 15.81 -1.78
CA SER A 105 -6.68 14.44 -2.25
C SER A 105 -5.42 13.81 -1.66
N ALA A 106 -4.31 14.54 -1.65
CA ALA A 106 -3.02 14.07 -1.13
C ALA A 106 -3.08 13.76 0.38
N ARG A 107 -3.89 14.50 1.14
CA ARG A 107 -4.07 14.31 2.60
C ARG A 107 -5.23 13.42 2.98
N LYS A 108 -5.99 12.90 2.03
CA LYS A 108 -7.14 12.04 2.30
C LYS A 108 -6.72 10.74 3.01
N LYS A 109 -7.42 10.40 4.07
CA LYS A 109 -7.20 9.14 4.80
C LYS A 109 -7.42 7.94 3.88
N LYS A 110 -6.51 6.96 3.94
CA LYS A 110 -6.62 5.71 3.17
C LYS A 110 -7.92 4.98 3.53
N LYS A 111 -8.60 4.49 2.50
CA LYS A 111 -9.64 3.46 2.62
C LYS A 111 -9.31 2.31 1.66
N ALA A 112 -9.48 1.08 2.13
CA ALA A 112 -9.39 -0.08 1.24
C ALA A 112 -10.52 -0.02 0.21
N LEU A 113 -10.28 -0.57 -0.99
CA LEU A 113 -11.19 -0.48 -2.12
C LEU A 113 -12.61 -0.99 -1.77
N GLN A 114 -12.71 -2.10 -1.06
CA GLN A 114 -14.00 -2.68 -0.66
C GLN A 114 -14.82 -1.75 0.24
N TYR A 115 -14.19 -0.90 1.03
CA TYR A 115 -14.86 0.08 1.88
C TYR A 115 -15.10 1.41 1.15
N GLY A 116 -14.14 1.86 0.37
CA GLY A 116 -14.23 3.09 -0.41
C GLY A 116 -15.30 3.04 -1.49
N SER A 117 -15.44 1.90 -2.17
CA SER A 117 -16.47 1.63 -3.19
C SER A 117 -17.82 1.21 -2.61
N GLN A 118 -17.91 1.00 -1.30
CA GLN A 118 -19.11 0.50 -0.60
C GLN A 118 -19.55 -0.94 -0.98
N ILE A 119 -18.74 -1.66 -1.73
CA ILE A 119 -18.99 -3.08 -2.07
C ILE A 119 -19.21 -3.90 -0.81
N HIS A 120 -18.42 -3.65 0.24
CA HIS A 120 -18.57 -4.34 1.52
C HIS A 120 -19.99 -4.20 2.10
N LYS A 121 -20.55 -2.97 2.06
CA LYS A 121 -21.91 -2.71 2.56
C LYS A 121 -22.95 -3.44 1.71
N ALA A 122 -22.78 -3.46 0.38
CA ALA A 122 -23.66 -4.16 -0.54
C ALA A 122 -23.67 -5.67 -0.27
N LEU A 123 -22.50 -6.27 -0.06
CA LEU A 123 -22.36 -7.69 0.28
C LEU A 123 -23.02 -8.05 1.61
N LEU A 124 -22.84 -7.22 2.65
CA LEU A 124 -23.50 -7.43 3.95
C LEU A 124 -25.00 -7.35 3.85
N LYS A 125 -25.52 -6.40 3.04
CA LYS A 125 -26.97 -6.26 2.80
C LYS A 125 -27.53 -7.48 2.06
N SER A 126 -26.83 -7.95 1.04
CA SER A 126 -27.20 -9.15 0.27
C SER A 126 -27.28 -10.40 1.15
N ARG A 127 -26.35 -10.58 2.10
CA ARG A 127 -26.37 -11.71 3.03
C ARG A 127 -27.53 -11.69 4.03
N LYS A 128 -28.06 -10.50 4.37
CA LYS A 128 -29.21 -10.34 5.27
C LYS A 128 -30.56 -10.61 4.59
N THR A 129 -30.61 -10.55 3.26
CA THR A 129 -31.85 -10.72 2.46
C THR A 129 -31.97 -12.11 1.84
N SER A 130 -30.96 -12.94 1.97
CA SER A 130 -30.97 -14.34 1.54
C SER A 130 -31.26 -15.29 2.77
#